data_bfa8eaf1fa4c8d21641db5b48e60b746
#
_entry.id   bfa8eaf1fa4c8d21641db5b48e60b746
#
_cell.length_a   1.000
_cell.length_b   1.000
_cell.length_c   1.000
_cell.angle_alpha   90.00
_cell.angle_beta   90.00
_cell.angle_gamma   90.00
#
_symmetry.space_group_name_H-M   'P 1'
#
loop_
_entity.id
_entity.type
_entity.pdbx_description
1 polymer ?
#
loop_
_entity_poly.entity_id
_entity_poly.type
_entity_poly.pdbx_seq_one_letter_code
_entity_poly.pdbx_strand_id
1 'polypeptide(L)'
;MNTLHPGARWLYRWYGFGMFFPILFFIFFLIIGSISSTGAGELITLAFGLFGIIVFIILLGIIEIYARMSYNRFFYEITKEGVKIEQGIIWKKYTSIPYERVQNVDIQRGIIARLFGFSTVQIETAGRSGYGSQGGFYLRLGHRGNRQYKSEGYLPAIDTAQAEEMRTFIMKQIKHRHAPRQGV
;
A
#
# COMPACT_ATOMS: atom_id res chain seq x y z
N MET A 1 15.16 -6.85 11.63
CA MET A 1 13.95 -6.67 10.78
C MET A 1 13.14 -5.52 11.34
N ASN A 2 12.88 -4.51 10.53
CA ASN A 2 12.11 -3.33 10.91
C ASN A 2 10.66 -3.48 10.46
N THR A 3 9.73 -2.92 11.24
CA THR A 3 8.31 -2.89 10.94
C THR A 3 7.90 -1.52 10.41
N LEU A 4 6.74 -1.43 9.79
CA LEU A 4 6.19 -0.17 9.28
C LEU A 4 5.74 0.76 10.44
N HIS A 5 5.62 2.05 10.13
CA HIS A 5 5.03 3.03 11.04
C HIS A 5 3.55 2.66 11.37
N PRO A 6 3.06 2.89 12.61
CA PRO A 6 1.68 2.56 12.99
C PRO A 6 0.60 3.17 12.08
N GLY A 7 0.88 4.32 11.48
CA GLY A 7 0.01 4.95 10.47
C GLY A 7 -0.23 4.11 9.22
N ALA A 8 0.59 3.08 8.95
CA ALA A 8 0.39 2.17 7.83
C ALA A 8 -0.95 1.44 7.90
N ARG A 9 -1.49 1.20 9.09
CA ARG A 9 -2.82 0.58 9.26
C ARG A 9 -3.90 1.39 8.58
N TRP A 10 -3.84 2.74 8.67
CA TRP A 10 -4.78 3.61 7.99
C TRP A 10 -4.64 3.54 6.47
N LEU A 11 -3.41 3.44 5.97
CA LEU A 11 -3.15 3.27 4.54
C LEU A 11 -3.81 1.98 4.02
N TYR A 12 -3.63 0.85 4.71
CA TYR A 12 -4.24 -0.42 4.34
C TYR A 12 -5.77 -0.42 4.46
N ARG A 13 -6.34 0.29 5.45
CA ARG A 13 -7.79 0.51 5.54
C ARG A 13 -8.31 1.26 4.32
N TRP A 14 -7.64 2.34 3.93
CA TRP A 14 -8.02 3.09 2.73
C TRP A 14 -7.98 2.24 1.46
N TYR A 15 -6.99 1.38 1.32
CA TYR A 15 -6.95 0.44 0.21
C TYR A 15 -8.10 -0.56 0.26
N GLY A 16 -8.42 -1.10 1.42
CA GLY A 16 -9.58 -1.97 1.63
C GLY A 16 -10.88 -1.26 1.27
N PHE A 17 -11.11 -0.04 1.76
CA PHE A 17 -12.28 0.76 1.39
C PHE A 17 -12.35 1.00 -0.12
N GLY A 18 -11.27 1.38 -0.77
CA GLY A 18 -11.24 1.60 -2.22
C GLY A 18 -11.58 0.34 -3.02
N MET A 19 -11.10 -0.81 -2.59
CA MET A 19 -11.38 -2.10 -3.23
C MET A 19 -12.85 -2.52 -3.08
N PHE A 20 -13.44 -2.32 -1.91
CA PHE A 20 -14.82 -2.71 -1.62
C PHE A 20 -15.83 -1.58 -1.82
N PHE A 21 -15.40 -0.38 -2.18
CA PHE A 21 -16.24 0.79 -2.38
C PHE A 21 -17.46 0.54 -3.32
N PRO A 22 -17.30 -0.11 -4.48
CA PRO A 22 -18.45 -0.37 -5.35
C PRO A 22 -19.51 -1.25 -4.70
N ILE A 23 -19.07 -2.25 -3.93
CA ILE A 23 -19.95 -3.18 -3.20
C ILE A 23 -20.64 -2.45 -2.05
N LEU A 24 -19.88 -1.66 -1.28
CA LEU A 24 -20.42 -0.86 -0.18
C LEU A 24 -21.44 0.17 -0.69
N PHE A 25 -21.16 0.81 -1.82
CA PHE A 25 -22.06 1.76 -2.47
C PHE A 25 -23.36 1.09 -2.94
N PHE A 26 -23.26 -0.09 -3.55
CA PHE A 26 -24.42 -0.85 -3.97
C PHE A 26 -25.30 -1.30 -2.79
N ILE A 27 -24.69 -1.80 -1.72
CA ILE A 27 -25.40 -2.17 -0.48
C ILE A 27 -26.09 -0.95 0.14
N PHE A 28 -25.40 0.20 0.19
CA PHE A 28 -25.98 1.44 0.69
C PHE A 28 -27.23 1.86 -0.13
N PHE A 29 -27.19 1.70 -1.44
CA PHE A 29 -28.30 2.02 -2.32
C PHE A 29 -29.49 1.04 -2.12
N LEU A 30 -29.22 -0.25 -1.87
CA LEU A 30 -30.24 -1.23 -1.52
C LEU A 30 -30.92 -0.90 -0.18
N ILE A 31 -30.16 -0.46 0.82
CA ILE A 31 -30.70 -0.06 2.13
C ILE A 31 -31.60 1.15 1.98
N ILE A 32 -31.17 2.18 1.26
CA ILE A 32 -32.00 3.39 1.03
C ILE A 32 -33.28 3.03 0.23
N GLY A 33 -33.14 2.22 -0.82
CA GLY A 33 -34.28 1.77 -1.60
C GLY A 33 -35.31 1.00 -0.76
N SER A 34 -34.86 0.20 0.21
CA SER A 34 -35.73 -0.52 1.11
C SER A 34 -36.51 0.37 2.09
N ILE A 35 -35.90 1.48 2.53
CA ILE A 35 -36.54 2.46 3.42
C ILE A 35 -37.62 3.28 2.68
N SER A 36 -37.38 3.53 1.37
CA SER A 36 -38.25 4.40 0.56
C SER A 36 -39.46 3.67 -0.02
N SER A 37 -39.51 2.35 0.04
CA SER A 37 -40.62 1.56 -0.51
C SER A 37 -41.77 1.46 0.51
N THR A 38 -42.85 2.15 0.23
CA THR A 38 -44.13 2.05 1.00
C THR A 38 -45.12 1.25 0.19
N GLY A 39 -45.63 0.11 0.76
CA GLY A 39 -46.65 -0.69 0.09
C GLY A 39 -46.65 -2.19 0.47
N ALA A 40 -47.36 -3.03 -0.26
CA ALA A 40 -47.65 -4.45 0.04
C ALA A 40 -46.42 -5.38 0.19
N GLY A 41 -45.20 -4.85 0.14
CA GLY A 41 -43.94 -5.59 0.31
C GLY A 41 -43.12 -5.17 1.52
N GLU A 42 -43.67 -4.45 2.48
CA GLU A 42 -42.93 -3.85 3.62
C GLU A 42 -42.03 -4.85 4.36
N LEU A 43 -42.54 -6.03 4.66
CA LEU A 43 -41.76 -7.07 5.35
C LEU A 43 -40.57 -7.56 4.53
N ILE A 44 -40.75 -7.71 3.23
CA ILE A 44 -39.67 -8.15 2.31
C ILE A 44 -38.61 -7.06 2.21
N THR A 45 -39.00 -5.81 2.06
CA THR A 45 -38.07 -4.67 1.95
C THR A 45 -37.31 -4.44 3.25
N LEU A 46 -37.94 -4.60 4.41
CA LEU A 46 -37.26 -4.57 5.71
C LEU A 46 -36.25 -5.71 5.86
N ALA A 47 -36.60 -6.94 5.39
CA ALA A 47 -35.67 -8.06 5.43
C ALA A 47 -34.44 -7.83 4.55
N PHE A 48 -34.59 -7.27 3.34
CA PHE A 48 -33.46 -6.89 2.47
C PHE A 48 -32.62 -5.78 3.09
N GLY A 49 -33.24 -4.79 3.74
CA GLY A 49 -32.53 -3.73 4.45
C GLY A 49 -31.66 -4.28 5.59
N LEU A 50 -32.23 -5.13 6.44
CA LEU A 50 -31.50 -5.78 7.53
C LEU A 50 -30.37 -6.66 7.02
N PHE A 51 -30.63 -7.46 5.98
CA PHE A 51 -29.59 -8.26 5.33
C PHE A 51 -28.43 -7.39 4.81
N GLY A 52 -28.76 -6.26 4.15
CA GLY A 52 -27.75 -5.31 3.67
C GLY A 52 -26.87 -4.74 4.80
N ILE A 53 -27.48 -4.40 5.95
CA ILE A 53 -26.74 -3.91 7.12
C ILE A 53 -25.79 -4.99 7.66
N ILE A 54 -26.25 -6.23 7.77
CA ILE A 54 -25.43 -7.34 8.24
C ILE A 54 -24.21 -7.54 7.32
N VAL A 55 -24.45 -7.58 6.01
CA VAL A 55 -23.36 -7.73 5.02
C VAL A 55 -22.38 -6.56 5.09
N PHE A 56 -22.87 -5.33 5.27
CA PHE A 56 -22.05 -4.14 5.44
C PHE A 56 -21.12 -4.25 6.66
N ILE A 57 -21.65 -4.67 7.81
CA ILE A 57 -20.85 -4.87 9.03
C ILE A 57 -19.80 -5.95 8.84
N ILE A 58 -20.14 -7.07 8.17
CA ILE A 58 -19.20 -8.15 7.87
C ILE A 58 -18.06 -7.64 6.98
N LEU A 59 -18.36 -6.87 5.94
CA LEU A 59 -17.34 -6.31 5.04
C LEU A 59 -16.40 -5.35 5.78
N LEU A 60 -16.92 -4.51 6.66
CA LEU A 60 -16.07 -3.65 7.50
C LEU A 60 -15.14 -4.48 8.38
N GLY A 61 -15.63 -5.57 8.96
CA GLY A 61 -14.80 -6.51 9.72
C GLY A 61 -13.69 -7.14 8.87
N ILE A 62 -14.00 -7.56 7.67
CA ILE A 62 -13.02 -8.13 6.72
C ILE A 62 -11.94 -7.09 6.36
N ILE A 63 -12.33 -5.85 6.08
CA ILE A 63 -11.39 -4.76 5.77
C ILE A 63 -10.44 -4.54 6.95
N GLU A 64 -10.95 -4.52 8.18
CA GLU A 64 -10.12 -4.31 9.38
C GLU A 64 -9.14 -5.47 9.59
N ILE A 65 -9.61 -6.73 9.46
CA ILE A 65 -8.75 -7.91 9.58
C ILE A 65 -7.66 -7.89 8.50
N TYR A 66 -8.03 -7.58 7.26
CA TYR A 66 -7.09 -7.47 6.15
C TYR A 66 -6.02 -6.40 6.42
N ALA A 67 -6.43 -5.22 6.88
CA ALA A 67 -5.51 -4.12 7.18
C ALA A 67 -4.51 -4.50 8.29
N ARG A 68 -4.98 -5.15 9.35
CA ARG A 68 -4.11 -5.64 10.45
C ARG A 68 -3.14 -6.71 9.97
N MET A 69 -3.62 -7.67 9.17
CA MET A 69 -2.78 -8.74 8.64
C MET A 69 -1.72 -8.20 7.69
N SER A 70 -2.09 -7.28 6.79
CA SER A 70 -1.16 -6.64 5.86
C SER A 70 -0.07 -5.86 6.59
N TYR A 71 -0.44 -5.12 7.62
CA TYR A 71 0.50 -4.39 8.46
C TYR A 71 1.49 -5.34 9.18
N ASN A 72 0.99 -6.40 9.80
CA ASN A 72 1.80 -7.32 10.60
C ASN A 72 2.70 -8.25 9.76
N ARG A 73 2.46 -8.34 8.45
CA ARG A 73 3.17 -9.22 7.51
C ARG A 73 4.11 -8.47 6.57
N PHE A 74 4.38 -7.21 6.85
CA PHE A 74 5.34 -6.42 6.10
C PHE A 74 6.58 -6.16 6.94
N PHE A 75 7.73 -6.66 6.45
CA PHE A 75 9.02 -6.48 7.08
C PHE A 75 10.03 -5.98 6.06
N TYR A 76 10.95 -5.17 6.51
CA TYR A 76 12.09 -4.76 5.71
C TYR A 76 13.39 -4.79 6.53
N GLU A 77 14.49 -4.98 5.87
CA GLU A 77 15.80 -5.00 6.48
C GLU A 77 16.83 -4.36 5.55
N ILE A 78 17.60 -3.44 6.10
CA ILE A 78 18.71 -2.81 5.41
C ILE A 78 19.96 -3.58 5.80
N THR A 79 20.56 -4.28 4.84
CA THR A 79 21.79 -5.05 5.05
C THR A 79 22.98 -4.32 4.45
N LYS A 80 24.20 -4.83 4.67
CA LYS A 80 25.42 -4.29 4.05
C LYS A 80 25.44 -4.48 2.52
N GLU A 81 24.68 -5.42 2.00
CA GLU A 81 24.66 -5.83 0.58
C GLU A 81 23.52 -5.18 -0.20
N GLY A 82 22.41 -4.87 0.48
CA GLY A 82 21.21 -4.36 -0.16
C GLY A 82 20.02 -4.25 0.79
N VAL A 83 18.87 -3.98 0.22
CA VAL A 83 17.59 -3.88 0.93
C VAL A 83 16.79 -5.16 0.71
N LYS A 84 16.37 -5.80 1.79
CA LYS A 84 15.50 -6.98 1.77
C LYS A 84 14.09 -6.56 2.20
N ILE A 85 13.08 -7.00 1.46
CA ILE A 85 11.68 -6.70 1.70
C ILE A 85 10.91 -8.02 1.72
N GLU A 86 10.18 -8.27 2.79
CA GLU A 86 9.24 -9.38 2.91
C GLU A 86 7.83 -8.81 3.04
N GLN A 87 6.93 -9.25 2.16
CA GLN A 87 5.55 -8.78 2.14
C GLN A 87 4.59 -9.89 1.71
N GLY A 88 3.35 -9.80 2.15
CA GLY A 88 2.25 -10.66 1.71
C GLY A 88 1.60 -11.45 2.83
N ILE A 89 0.29 -11.64 2.71
CA ILE A 89 -0.55 -12.34 3.68
C ILE A 89 -0.60 -13.82 3.31
N ILE A 90 -1.07 -14.14 2.12
CA ILE A 90 -1.23 -15.50 1.59
C ILE A 90 -0.01 -15.88 0.78
N TRP A 91 0.36 -15.03 -0.16
CA TRP A 91 1.53 -15.21 -1.02
C TRP A 91 2.68 -14.38 -0.46
N LYS A 92 3.65 -15.04 0.16
CA LYS A 92 4.85 -14.37 0.66
C LYS A 92 5.77 -14.02 -0.51
N LYS A 93 6.13 -12.74 -0.61
CA LYS A 93 7.08 -12.26 -1.59
C LYS A 93 8.33 -11.77 -0.87
N TYR A 94 9.46 -12.34 -1.22
CA TYR A 94 10.78 -11.93 -0.78
C TYR A 94 11.47 -11.18 -1.91
N THR A 95 11.85 -9.95 -1.68
CA THR A 95 12.58 -9.14 -2.66
C THR A 95 13.90 -8.70 -2.04
N SER A 96 15.00 -9.03 -2.70
CA SER A 96 16.34 -8.58 -2.31
C SER A 96 16.89 -7.67 -3.41
N ILE A 97 17.21 -6.44 -3.04
CA ILE A 97 17.67 -5.39 -3.96
C ILE A 97 19.10 -5.02 -3.59
N PRO A 98 20.12 -5.52 -4.32
CA PRO A 98 21.50 -5.15 -4.07
C PRO A 98 21.74 -3.69 -4.45
N TYR A 99 22.59 -2.98 -3.69
CA TYR A 99 22.86 -1.55 -3.93
C TYR A 99 23.46 -1.27 -5.31
N GLU A 100 24.14 -2.23 -5.90
CA GLU A 100 24.71 -2.14 -7.25
C GLU A 100 23.66 -1.93 -8.35
N ARG A 101 22.44 -2.40 -8.11
CA ARG A 101 21.31 -2.27 -9.04
C ARG A 101 20.47 -1.03 -8.78
N VAL A 102 20.61 -0.39 -7.62
CA VAL A 102 19.83 0.80 -7.27
C VAL A 102 20.33 1.99 -8.03
N GLN A 103 19.42 2.67 -8.73
CA GLN A 103 19.69 3.91 -9.47
C GLN A 103 19.24 5.14 -8.70
N ASN A 104 18.07 5.07 -8.09
CA ASN A 104 17.48 6.19 -7.38
C ASN A 104 16.66 5.73 -6.18
N VAL A 105 16.49 6.62 -5.20
CA VAL A 105 15.64 6.42 -4.04
C VAL A 105 14.77 7.65 -3.86
N ASP A 106 13.47 7.48 -4.12
CA ASP A 106 12.48 8.54 -4.03
C ASP A 106 11.64 8.43 -2.76
N ILE A 107 11.38 9.57 -2.14
CA ILE A 107 10.49 9.67 -0.99
C ILE A 107 9.22 10.41 -1.40
N GLN A 108 8.09 9.75 -1.30
CA GLN A 108 6.79 10.31 -1.62
C GLN A 108 5.94 10.49 -0.38
N ARG A 109 5.28 11.65 -0.28
CA ARG A 109 4.36 11.98 0.81
C ARG A 109 3.03 12.45 0.24
N GLY A 110 2.07 11.54 0.20
CA GLY A 110 0.69 11.87 -0.14
C GLY A 110 -0.02 12.66 0.97
N ILE A 111 -1.25 13.10 0.74
CA ILE A 111 -2.04 13.86 1.72
C ILE A 111 -2.20 13.07 3.03
N ILE A 112 -2.57 11.80 2.93
CA ILE A 112 -2.72 10.89 4.09
C ILE A 112 -1.40 10.72 4.83
N ALA A 113 -0.30 10.54 4.08
CA ALA A 113 1.02 10.39 4.65
C ALA A 113 1.47 11.62 5.45
N ARG A 114 1.13 12.82 4.97
CA ARG A 114 1.41 14.08 5.69
C ARG A 114 0.60 14.20 6.98
N LEU A 115 -0.68 13.79 6.95
CA LEU A 115 -1.55 13.85 8.10
C LEU A 115 -1.11 12.89 9.23
N PHE A 116 -0.62 11.72 8.87
CA PHE A 116 -0.20 10.68 9.81
C PHE A 116 1.32 10.61 10.06
N GLY A 117 2.11 11.53 9.47
CA GLY A 117 3.54 11.66 9.75
C GLY A 117 4.42 10.56 9.16
N PHE A 118 3.99 9.87 8.10
CA PHE A 118 4.79 8.86 7.44
C PHE A 118 5.14 9.21 5.99
N SER A 119 6.06 8.48 5.41
CA SER A 119 6.53 8.61 4.03
C SER A 119 6.58 7.26 3.35
N THR A 120 6.45 7.26 2.04
CA THR A 120 6.65 6.06 1.20
C THR A 120 7.99 6.17 0.51
N VAL A 121 8.84 5.15 0.65
CA VAL A 121 10.14 5.10 -0.02
C VAL A 121 10.03 4.17 -1.23
N GLN A 122 10.48 4.65 -2.37
CA GLN A 122 10.53 3.89 -3.63
C GLN A 122 11.99 3.74 -4.05
N ILE A 123 12.40 2.50 -4.32
CA ILE A 123 13.76 2.17 -4.76
C ILE A 123 13.69 1.77 -6.23
N GLU A 124 14.30 2.56 -7.08
CA GLU A 124 14.39 2.31 -8.51
C GLU A 124 15.70 1.59 -8.85
N THR A 125 15.61 0.58 -9.71
CA THR A 125 16.74 -0.26 -10.11
C THR A 125 16.98 -0.25 -11.60
N ALA A 126 18.24 -0.44 -12.00
CA ALA A 126 18.63 -0.57 -13.40
C ALA A 126 18.06 -1.89 -14.00
N GLY A 127 17.49 -1.79 -15.20
CA GLY A 127 17.21 -2.96 -16.04
C GLY A 127 15.82 -3.57 -15.94
N ARG A 128 14.87 -3.00 -15.18
CA ARG A 128 13.49 -3.47 -15.17
C ARG A 128 12.45 -2.37 -15.31
N SER A 129 12.45 -1.74 -16.47
CA SER A 129 11.28 -1.01 -16.99
C SER A 129 10.26 -2.01 -17.58
N GLY A 130 9.92 -3.05 -16.82
CA GLY A 130 9.05 -4.12 -17.27
C GLY A 130 7.66 -4.03 -16.64
N TYR A 131 6.66 -3.95 -17.47
CA TYR A 131 5.25 -4.17 -17.19
C TYR A 131 5.05 -5.33 -16.20
N GLY A 132 4.63 -5.03 -15.00
CA GLY A 132 4.29 -6.03 -13.98
C GLY A 132 3.35 -5.39 -12.98
N SER A 133 2.08 -5.50 -13.30
CA SER A 133 0.94 -5.27 -12.44
C SER A 133 1.04 -6.11 -11.18
N GLN A 134 1.37 -5.48 -10.07
CA GLN A 134 0.98 -5.89 -8.73
C GLN A 134 0.92 -4.67 -7.81
N GLY A 135 0.24 -3.65 -8.30
CA GLY A 135 -0.39 -2.67 -7.43
C GLY A 135 -1.84 -3.11 -7.35
N GLY A 136 -2.37 -3.31 -6.15
CA GLY A 136 -3.79 -3.43 -5.95
C GLY A 136 -4.51 -2.29 -6.67
N PHE A 137 -5.77 -2.48 -6.96
CA PHE A 137 -6.69 -1.54 -7.58
C PHE A 137 -6.62 -0.18 -6.84
N TYR A 138 -5.61 0.60 -7.19
CA TYR A 138 -5.51 1.98 -6.76
C TYR A 138 -6.49 2.76 -7.59
N LEU A 139 -7.47 3.35 -6.94
CA LEU A 139 -8.37 4.31 -7.55
C LEU A 139 -7.53 5.30 -8.36
N ARG A 140 -7.58 5.18 -9.66
CA ARG A 140 -6.92 6.00 -10.67
C ARG A 140 -7.61 7.37 -10.76
N LEU A 141 -7.96 7.94 -9.61
CA LEU A 141 -8.53 9.26 -9.51
C LEU A 141 -7.40 10.28 -9.37
N GLY A 142 -7.00 10.83 -10.51
CA GLY A 142 -6.39 12.14 -10.51
C GLY A 142 -4.90 12.28 -10.77
N HIS A 143 -4.20 11.29 -11.33
CA HIS A 143 -2.85 11.56 -11.86
C HIS A 143 -2.76 11.19 -13.35
N ARG A 144 -3.22 12.15 -14.17
CA ARG A 144 -2.94 12.20 -15.61
C ARG A 144 -1.46 12.61 -15.75
N GLY A 145 -0.60 11.66 -16.07
CA GLY A 145 0.70 11.99 -16.62
C GLY A 145 1.94 11.70 -15.80
N ASN A 146 2.04 10.58 -15.09
CA ASN A 146 3.37 10.12 -14.71
C ASN A 146 3.51 8.65 -15.09
N ARG A 147 4.49 8.39 -15.98
CA ARG A 147 4.96 7.03 -16.23
C ARG A 147 5.42 6.49 -14.90
N GLN A 148 4.61 5.67 -14.27
CA GLN A 148 4.98 4.95 -13.06
C GLN A 148 6.11 4.00 -13.45
N TYR A 149 7.33 4.47 -13.31
CA TYR A 149 8.50 3.60 -13.29
C TYR A 149 8.26 2.62 -12.17
N LYS A 150 8.24 1.35 -12.51
CA LYS A 150 7.99 0.29 -11.54
C LYS A 150 9.22 0.19 -10.65
N SER A 151 9.14 0.80 -9.47
CA SER A 151 10.15 0.62 -8.44
C SER A 151 10.18 -0.86 -8.02
N GLU A 152 11.35 -1.48 -8.01
CA GLU A 152 11.52 -2.86 -7.52
C GLU A 152 11.27 -2.93 -6.01
N GLY A 153 11.63 -1.87 -5.29
CA GLY A 153 11.43 -1.72 -3.86
C GLY A 153 10.37 -0.68 -3.55
N TYR A 154 9.27 -1.12 -2.93
CA TYR A 154 8.21 -0.26 -2.43
C TYR A 154 8.07 -0.48 -0.94
N LEU A 155 8.35 0.55 -0.16
CA LEU A 155 8.32 0.56 1.29
C LEU A 155 7.24 1.57 1.74
N PRO A 156 6.01 1.12 1.97
CA PRO A 156 4.92 2.00 2.39
C PRO A 156 5.08 2.40 3.85
N ALA A 157 4.68 3.62 4.17
CA ALA A 157 4.51 4.10 5.55
C ALA A 157 5.71 3.84 6.48
N ILE A 158 6.85 4.42 6.11
CA ILE A 158 8.03 4.54 6.97
C ILE A 158 7.97 5.89 7.70
N ASP A 159 8.46 5.96 8.92
CA ASP A 159 8.63 7.22 9.62
C ASP A 159 9.43 8.22 8.76
N THR A 160 9.03 9.47 8.80
CA THR A 160 9.61 10.50 7.93
C THR A 160 11.11 10.67 8.14
N ALA A 161 11.58 10.67 9.40
CA ALA A 161 12.99 10.79 9.72
C ALA A 161 13.77 9.56 9.25
N GLN A 162 13.24 8.37 9.51
CA GLN A 162 13.84 7.10 9.08
C GLN A 162 13.90 6.98 7.54
N ALA A 163 12.91 7.53 6.82
CA ALA A 163 12.92 7.53 5.36
C ALA A 163 14.08 8.36 4.79
N GLU A 164 14.35 9.54 5.36
CA GLU A 164 15.48 10.40 4.95
C GLU A 164 16.83 9.78 5.31
N GLU A 165 16.96 9.21 6.51
CA GLU A 165 18.16 8.47 6.91
C GLU A 165 18.43 7.29 5.98
N MET A 166 17.40 6.50 5.68
CA MET A 166 17.48 5.37 4.75
C MET A 166 17.93 5.82 3.37
N ARG A 167 17.33 6.88 2.83
CA ARG A 167 17.73 7.45 1.54
C ARG A 167 19.21 7.85 1.55
N THR A 168 19.61 8.61 2.56
CA THR A 168 20.99 9.08 2.69
C THR A 168 21.97 7.91 2.80
N PHE A 169 21.63 6.90 3.59
CA PHE A 169 22.45 5.70 3.75
C PHE A 169 22.57 4.92 2.43
N ILE A 170 21.46 4.66 1.74
CA ILE A 170 21.48 3.92 0.46
C ILE A 170 22.27 4.68 -0.59
N MET A 171 22.06 5.99 -0.72
CA MET A 171 22.79 6.83 -1.68
C MET A 171 24.30 6.87 -1.38
N LYS A 172 24.68 6.86 -0.11
CA LYS A 172 26.09 6.74 0.29
C LYS A 172 26.69 5.40 -0.13
N GLN A 173 25.97 4.30 0.06
CA GLN A 173 26.43 2.96 -0.36
C GLN A 173 26.59 2.86 -1.87
N ILE A 174 25.66 3.43 -2.64
CA ILE A 174 25.72 3.49 -4.10
C ILE A 174 27.00 4.25 -4.53
N LYS A 175 27.22 5.43 -3.96
CA LYS A 175 28.39 6.26 -4.29
C LYS A 175 29.72 5.55 -3.99
N HIS A 176 29.81 4.85 -2.86
CA HIS A 176 31.01 4.09 -2.52
C HIS A 176 31.28 2.91 -3.46
N ARG A 177 30.25 2.26 -3.97
CA ARG A 177 30.39 1.10 -4.88
C ARG A 177 30.62 1.49 -6.34
N HIS A 178 30.11 2.65 -6.76
CA HIS A 178 30.32 3.19 -8.11
C HIS A 178 31.57 4.09 -8.20
N ALA A 179 32.24 4.38 -7.10
CA ALA A 179 33.55 5.03 -7.15
C ALA A 179 34.52 4.12 -7.94
N PRO A 180 35.14 4.59 -9.02
CA PRO A 180 36.10 3.79 -9.75
C PRO A 180 37.18 3.34 -8.75
N ARG A 181 37.41 2.01 -8.70
CA ARG A 181 38.59 1.47 -8.03
C ARG A 181 39.77 2.14 -8.72
N GLN A 182 40.33 3.18 -8.09
CA GLN A 182 41.58 3.74 -8.53
C GLN A 182 42.60 2.60 -8.48
N GLY A 183 42.96 2.13 -9.68
CA GLY A 183 43.91 1.05 -9.83
C GLY A 183 45.20 1.39 -9.17
N VAL A 184 45.73 0.45 -8.44
CA VAL A 184 47.15 0.39 -8.08
C VAL A 184 47.91 -0.06 -9.31
#